data_aef981d48b4d97b2f596d5e666857b37
#
_entry.id   aef981d48b4d97b2f596d5e666857b37
#
_cell.length_a   1.000
_cell.length_b   1.000
_cell.length_c   1.000
_cell.angle_alpha   90.00
_cell.angle_beta   90.00
_cell.angle_gamma   90.00
#
_symmetry.space_group_name_H-M   'P 1'
#
loop_
_entity.id
_entity.type
_entity.pdbx_description
1 polymer ?
#
loop_
_entity_poly.entity_id
_entity_poly.type
_entity_poly.pdbx_seq_one_letter_code
_entity_poly.pdbx_strand_id
1 'polypeptide(L)' 'KKDVLSLSVYKENSRAVNFYLREGFTVSNEQVDENTDNLELNMNWTK' A
#
# COMPACT_ATOMS: atom_id res chain seq x y z
N LYS A 1 -5.93 -16.82 15.72
CA LYS A 1 -6.54 -16.01 14.67
C LYS A 1 -5.68 -14.80 14.33
N LYS A 2 -5.45 -14.58 13.07
CA LYS A 2 -4.63 -13.48 12.59
C LYS A 2 -5.48 -12.38 12.01
N ASP A 3 -5.13 -11.17 12.35
CA ASP A 3 -5.74 -10.01 11.73
C ASP A 3 -4.77 -9.47 10.71
N VAL A 4 -5.19 -9.49 9.46
CA VAL A 4 -4.38 -8.98 8.36
C VAL A 4 -5.20 -7.95 7.61
N LEU A 5 -4.63 -6.77 7.47
CA LEU A 5 -5.25 -5.71 6.69
C LEU A 5 -4.41 -5.49 5.44
N SER A 6 -5.09 -5.38 4.32
CA SER A 6 -4.41 -5.11 3.05
C SER A 6 -5.07 -3.95 2.37
N LEU A 7 -4.27 -3.16 1.69
CA LEU A 7 -4.79 -2.04 0.93
C LEU A 7 -3.87 -1.74 -0.23
N SER A 8 -4.35 -0.90 -1.13
CA SER A 8 -3.55 -0.41 -2.24
C SER A 8 -3.56 1.10 -2.20
N VAL A 9 -2.43 1.69 -2.49
CA VAL A 9 -2.30 3.13 -2.53
C VAL A 9 -1.40 3.49 -3.70
N TYR A 10 -1.70 4.60 -4.36
CA TYR A 10 -0.85 5.04 -5.47
C TYR A 10 0.48 5.53 -4.93
N LYS A 11 1.56 5.11 -5.58
CA LYS A 11 2.90 5.48 -5.18
C LYS A 11 3.09 6.99 -5.20
N GLU A 12 2.43 7.65 -6.11
CA GLU A 12 2.48 9.08 -6.27
C GLU A 12 1.89 9.82 -5.07
N ASN A 13 1.00 9.17 -4.35
CA ASN A 13 0.39 9.74 -3.15
C ASN A 13 1.30 9.50 -1.95
N SER A 14 2.41 10.23 -1.92
CA SER A 14 3.45 10.01 -0.90
C SER A 14 2.94 10.26 0.51
N ARG A 15 1.98 11.14 0.66
CA ARG A 15 1.39 11.43 1.96
C ARG A 15 0.71 10.20 2.54
N ALA A 16 -0.09 9.52 1.72
CA ALA A 16 -0.77 8.30 2.16
C ALA A 16 0.22 7.18 2.41
N VAL A 17 1.21 7.04 1.53
CA VAL A 17 2.23 6.02 1.69
C VAL A 17 2.95 6.20 3.01
N ASN A 18 3.38 7.43 3.30
CA ASN A 18 4.09 7.70 4.54
C ASN A 18 3.21 7.46 5.76
N PHE A 19 1.93 7.79 5.65
CA PHE A 19 0.97 7.57 6.73
C PHE A 19 0.90 6.07 7.06
N TYR A 20 0.73 5.23 6.04
CA TYR A 20 0.58 3.80 6.27
C TYR A 20 1.88 3.16 6.75
N LEU A 21 3.01 3.62 6.24
CA LEU A 21 4.30 3.11 6.73
C LEU A 21 4.47 3.43 8.21
N ARG A 22 4.04 4.61 8.61
CA ARG A 22 4.11 5.03 10.00
C ARG A 22 3.18 4.17 10.87
N GLU A 23 2.05 3.75 10.32
CA GLU A 23 1.10 2.93 11.05
C GLU A 23 1.54 1.47 11.18
N GLY A 24 2.61 1.10 10.51
CA GLY A 24 3.13 -0.25 10.60
C GLY A 24 2.87 -1.11 9.38
N PHE A 25 2.32 -0.53 8.32
CA PHE A 25 2.14 -1.27 7.08
C PHE A 25 3.47 -1.46 6.38
N THR A 26 3.57 -2.54 5.62
CA THR A 26 4.75 -2.79 4.80
C THR A 26 4.30 -2.98 3.36
N VAL A 27 5.15 -2.57 2.43
CA VAL A 27 4.87 -2.76 1.02
C VAL A 27 5.17 -4.20 0.67
N SER A 28 4.16 -4.91 0.17
CA SER A 28 4.34 -6.30 -0.23
C SER A 28 4.55 -6.44 -1.73
N ASN A 29 4.03 -5.50 -2.50
CA ASN A 29 4.09 -5.62 -3.95
C ASN A 29 3.83 -4.27 -4.60
N GLU A 30 4.26 -4.14 -5.85
CA GLU A 30 4.02 -2.96 -6.68
C GLU A 30 3.43 -3.41 -7.99
N GLN A 31 2.48 -2.66 -8.50
CA GLN A 31 1.92 -2.98 -9.81
C GLN A 31 1.49 -1.70 -10.51
N VAL A 32 1.34 -1.77 -11.82
CA VAL A 32 0.90 -0.64 -12.62
C VAL A 32 -0.60 -0.77 -12.85
N ASP A 33 -1.32 0.30 -12.57
CA ASP A 33 -2.74 0.36 -12.87
C ASP A 33 -2.88 0.71 -14.35
N GLU A 34 -3.36 -0.22 -15.13
CA GLU A 34 -3.47 -0.05 -16.58
C GLU A 34 -4.40 1.07 -17.00
N ASN A 35 -5.38 1.38 -16.16
CA ASN A 35 -6.34 2.43 -16.48
C ASN A 35 -5.76 3.82 -16.36
N THR A 36 -4.89 4.03 -15.37
CA THR A 36 -4.34 5.35 -15.10
C THR A 36 -2.84 5.41 -15.36
N ASP A 37 -2.23 4.26 -15.61
CA ASP A 37 -0.80 4.16 -15.85
C ASP A 37 0.04 4.61 -14.65
N ASN A 38 -0.54 4.55 -13.47
CA ASN A 38 0.13 4.91 -12.23
C ASN A 38 0.55 3.66 -11.47
N LEU A 39 1.63 3.77 -10.73
CA LEU A 39 2.08 2.69 -9.87
C LEU A 39 1.26 2.63 -8.60
N GLU A 40 0.85 1.42 -8.26
CA GLU A 40 0.14 1.14 -7.00
C GLU A 40 1.01 0.30 -6.11
N LEU A 41 1.01 0.63 -4.85
CA LEU A 41 1.70 -0.16 -3.84
C LEU A 41 0.68 -0.95 -3.05
N ASN A 42 0.88 -2.25 -3.00
CA ASN A 42 0.04 -3.10 -2.16
C ASN A 42 0.70 -3.20 -0.80
N MET A 43 -0.01 -2.84 0.22
CA MET A 43 0.53 -2.77 1.56
C MET A 43 -0.26 -3.68 2.49
N ASN A 44 0.45 -4.30 3.40
CA ASN A 44 -0.14 -5.22 4.37
C ASN A 44 0.26 -4.83 5.77
N TRP A 45 -0.64 -5.07 6.69
CA TRP A 45 -0.39 -4.91 8.10
C TRP A 45 -0.84 -6.19 8.79
N THR A 46 0.01 -6.73 9.61
CA THR A 46 -0.30 -7.96 10.34
C THR A 46 -0.11 -7.72 11.82
N LYS A 47 -1.10 -8.08 12.55
CA LYS A 47 -1.06 -7.94 14.01
C LYS A 47 -0.46 -9.18 14.65
#